data_fb615d9193a92e151139875cb2f8b736
#
_entry.id   fb615d9193a92e151139875cb2f8b736
#
_cell.length_a   1.000
_cell.length_b   1.000
_cell.length_c   1.000
_cell.angle_alpha   90.00
_cell.angle_beta   90.00
_cell.angle_gamma   90.00
#
_symmetry.space_group_name_H-M   'P 1'
#
loop_
_entity.id
_entity.type
_entity.pdbx_description
1 polymer ?
#
loop_
_entity_poly.entity_id
_entity_poly.type
_entity_poly.pdbx_seq_one_letter_code
_entity_poly.pdbx_strand_id
1 'polypeptide(L)'
;MRWLENYAPGGSGSLADLTDGTHPLTDGFVSVATLTSRPLSGSLYECHKRFCDVQMVVEGQEWLFNAATTGLSLDGPFDDQRDVGFFQPAPAEASRVTLSPGTFVLLFPWDAHLPAIAVDGVPAPLRKCVGKIPFESLRLS
;
A
#
# COMPACT_ATOMS: atom_id res chain seq x y z
N MET A 1 16.31 -5.82 -2.20
CA MET A 1 15.49 -4.59 -2.07
C MET A 1 16.33 -3.31 -1.89
N ARG A 2 17.30 -3.11 -2.76
CA ARG A 2 18.21 -1.93 -2.71
C ARG A 2 17.48 -0.59 -2.71
N TRP A 3 16.27 -0.55 -3.27
CA TRP A 3 15.47 0.68 -3.29
C TRP A 3 15.09 1.15 -1.87
N LEU A 4 14.65 0.25 -1.00
CA LEU A 4 14.33 0.59 0.39
C LEU A 4 15.57 1.05 1.17
N GLU A 5 16.72 0.47 0.89
CA GLU A 5 17.98 0.87 1.53
C GLU A 5 18.37 2.31 1.18
N ASN A 6 18.13 2.73 -0.06
CA ASN A 6 18.44 4.09 -0.50
C ASN A 6 17.54 5.15 0.12
N TYR A 7 16.29 4.81 0.43
CA TYR A 7 15.29 5.75 0.94
C TYR A 7 14.93 5.54 2.41
N ALA A 8 15.55 4.58 3.08
CA ALA A 8 15.46 4.45 4.52
C ALA A 8 16.20 5.60 5.23
N PRO A 9 15.89 5.89 6.49
CA PRO A 9 16.68 6.84 7.28
C PRO A 9 18.18 6.47 7.24
N GLY A 10 19.01 7.40 6.77
CA GLY A 10 20.44 7.17 6.57
C GLY A 10 20.86 6.64 5.19
N GLY A 11 19.91 6.40 4.28
CA GLY A 11 20.20 6.02 2.89
C GLY A 11 20.68 7.21 2.05
N SER A 12 21.14 6.92 0.82
CA SER A 12 21.70 7.91 -0.10
C SER A 12 20.68 8.81 -0.78
N GLY A 13 19.38 8.48 -0.70
CA GLY A 13 18.26 9.23 -1.28
C GLY A 13 17.24 9.61 -0.23
N SER A 14 16.30 10.46 -0.62
CA SER A 14 15.16 10.83 0.21
C SER A 14 13.86 10.61 -0.56
N LEU A 15 12.88 9.98 0.08
CA LEU A 15 11.54 9.84 -0.49
C LEU A 15 10.88 11.21 -0.72
N ALA A 16 11.27 12.21 0.04
CA ALA A 16 10.77 13.57 -0.11
C ALA A 16 11.22 14.22 -1.44
N ASP A 17 12.31 13.73 -2.02
CA ASP A 17 12.85 14.25 -3.30
C ASP A 17 12.18 13.63 -4.52
N LEU A 18 11.40 12.54 -4.36
CA LEU A 18 10.65 11.95 -5.45
C LEU A 18 9.44 12.80 -5.79
N THR A 19 9.27 13.12 -7.07
CA THR A 19 8.08 13.82 -7.56
C THR A 19 6.88 12.88 -7.57
N ASP A 20 5.67 13.42 -7.47
CA ASP A 20 4.44 12.66 -7.66
C ASP A 20 4.44 12.03 -9.07
N GLY A 21 3.94 10.80 -9.16
CA GLY A 21 3.91 10.02 -10.39
C GLY A 21 4.50 8.63 -10.22
N THR A 22 4.77 8.00 -11.35
CA THR A 22 5.32 6.63 -11.40
C THR A 22 6.80 6.66 -11.74
N HIS A 23 7.60 5.95 -10.95
CA HIS A 23 9.04 5.84 -11.10
C HIS A 23 9.40 4.36 -11.34
N PRO A 24 10.00 4.02 -12.51
CA PRO A 24 10.33 2.63 -12.82
C PRO A 24 11.46 2.10 -11.92
N LEU A 25 11.35 0.81 -11.60
CA LEU A 25 12.41 0.02 -10.96
C LEU A 25 12.89 -1.04 -11.97
N THR A 26 13.96 -1.76 -11.64
CA THR A 26 14.42 -2.91 -12.45
C THR A 26 13.30 -3.96 -12.56
N ASP A 27 12.65 -4.26 -11.43
CA ASP A 27 11.51 -5.17 -11.38
C ASP A 27 10.34 -4.48 -10.66
N GLY A 28 9.45 -3.89 -11.45
CA GLY A 28 8.29 -3.18 -10.91
C GLY A 28 8.41 -1.67 -10.99
N PHE A 29 7.73 -0.97 -10.11
CA PHE A 29 7.69 0.49 -10.10
C PHE A 29 7.32 1.04 -8.73
N VAL A 30 7.55 2.34 -8.55
CA VAL A 30 7.13 3.09 -7.36
C VAL A 30 6.16 4.16 -7.79
N SER A 31 5.06 4.26 -7.08
CA SER A 31 4.06 5.33 -7.25
C SER A 31 4.14 6.28 -6.06
N VAL A 32 4.25 7.58 -6.34
CA VAL A 32 4.22 8.63 -5.33
C VAL A 32 3.00 9.50 -5.58
N ALA A 33 2.21 9.75 -4.55
CA ALA A 33 0.99 10.54 -4.66
C ALA A 33 0.78 11.41 -3.42
N THR A 34 0.26 12.61 -3.68
CA THR A 34 -0.26 13.52 -2.67
C THR A 34 -1.78 13.43 -2.68
N LEU A 35 -2.39 13.16 -1.53
CA LEU A 35 -3.83 12.96 -1.41
C LEU A 35 -4.31 13.40 -0.02
N THR A 36 -5.60 13.31 0.21
CA THR A 36 -6.20 13.45 1.54
C THR A 36 -6.62 12.06 2.01
N SER A 37 -6.29 11.72 3.25
CA SER A 37 -6.75 10.48 3.86
C SER A 37 -8.29 10.44 3.90
N ARG A 38 -8.86 9.25 3.77
CA ARG A 38 -10.29 9.05 3.57
C ARG A 38 -10.96 8.41 4.78
N PRO A 39 -12.28 8.58 4.96
CA PRO A 39 -12.99 7.92 6.02
C PRO A 39 -13.01 6.40 5.82
N LEU A 40 -13.08 5.66 6.93
CA LEU A 40 -13.19 4.20 6.90
C LEU A 40 -14.53 3.75 6.28
N SER A 41 -15.60 4.48 6.55
CA SER A 41 -16.94 4.18 6.05
C SER A 41 -16.98 4.23 4.51
N GLY A 42 -17.53 3.19 3.90
CA GLY A 42 -17.67 3.09 2.44
C GLY A 42 -16.39 2.72 1.69
N SER A 43 -15.28 2.49 2.39
CA SER A 43 -14.04 2.04 1.78
C SER A 43 -14.01 0.52 1.65
N LEU A 44 -13.48 0.03 0.53
CA LEU A 44 -13.37 -1.40 0.23
C LEU A 44 -11.92 -1.85 0.36
N TYR A 45 -11.73 -3.05 0.92
CA TYR A 45 -10.44 -3.72 0.89
C TYR A 45 -10.06 -4.08 -0.54
N GLU A 46 -8.78 -4.00 -0.86
CA GLU A 46 -8.24 -4.39 -2.15
C GLU A 46 -7.18 -5.47 -2.02
N CYS A 47 -6.97 -6.23 -3.08
CA CYS A 47 -5.85 -7.15 -3.21
C CYS A 47 -5.28 -7.13 -4.63
N HIS A 48 -4.10 -7.71 -4.77
CA HIS A 48 -3.38 -7.84 -6.03
C HIS A 48 -3.02 -9.32 -6.23
N LYS A 49 -2.74 -9.73 -7.47
CA LYS A 49 -2.33 -11.11 -7.79
C LYS A 49 -0.85 -11.20 -8.16
N ARG A 50 -0.38 -10.23 -8.94
CA ARG A 50 0.97 -10.24 -9.52
C ARG A 50 1.99 -9.49 -8.69
N PHE A 51 1.54 -8.46 -7.96
CA PHE A 51 2.43 -7.56 -7.23
C PHE A 51 2.25 -7.68 -5.72
N CYS A 52 3.36 -7.52 -5.01
CA CYS A 52 3.36 -7.14 -3.61
C CYS A 52 3.43 -5.62 -3.50
N ASP A 53 2.77 -5.07 -2.50
CA ASP A 53 2.84 -3.65 -2.18
C ASP A 53 3.82 -3.40 -1.04
N VAL A 54 4.74 -2.45 -1.25
CA VAL A 54 5.50 -1.84 -0.16
C VAL A 54 4.91 -0.46 0.07
N GLN A 55 4.14 -0.30 1.14
CA GLN A 55 3.45 0.94 1.43
C GLN A 55 4.17 1.76 2.48
N MET A 56 4.43 3.02 2.18
CA MET A 56 5.12 3.97 3.03
C MET A 56 4.43 5.32 3.00
N VAL A 57 4.58 6.08 4.09
CA VAL A 57 4.19 7.48 4.17
C VAL A 57 5.42 8.35 4.10
N VAL A 58 5.41 9.36 3.25
CA VAL A 58 6.45 10.38 3.14
C VAL A 58 6.15 11.55 4.08
N GLU A 59 4.91 12.02 4.08
CA GLU A 59 4.41 13.09 4.94
C GLU A 59 3.01 12.76 5.43
N GLY A 60 2.73 13.07 6.69
CA GLY A 60 1.46 12.79 7.34
C GLY A 60 1.42 11.42 8.00
N GLN A 61 0.22 10.92 8.24
CA GLN A 61 -0.04 9.61 8.83
C GLN A 61 -1.29 8.99 8.21
N GLU A 62 -1.34 7.67 8.19
CA GLU A 62 -2.54 6.94 7.82
C GLU A 62 -2.75 5.73 8.70
N TRP A 63 -3.98 5.27 8.80
CA TRP A 63 -4.27 3.91 9.17
C TRP A 63 -4.33 3.04 7.91
N LEU A 64 -3.68 1.90 7.99
CA LEU A 64 -3.79 0.83 7.01
C LEU A 64 -4.38 -0.39 7.71
N PHE A 65 -5.49 -0.90 7.19
CA PHE A 65 -6.09 -2.13 7.66
C PHE A 65 -5.70 -3.28 6.75
N ASN A 66 -5.51 -4.46 7.31
CA ASN A 66 -5.29 -5.65 6.52
C ASN A 66 -5.98 -6.88 7.09
N ALA A 67 -6.32 -7.79 6.20
CA ALA A 67 -6.92 -9.08 6.55
C ALA A 67 -6.51 -10.12 5.51
N ALA A 68 -6.46 -11.39 5.90
CA ALA A 68 -6.23 -12.46 4.94
C ALA A 68 -7.37 -12.52 3.92
N THR A 69 -7.04 -12.79 2.66
CA THR A 69 -8.06 -12.93 1.60
C THR A 69 -8.91 -14.18 1.76
N THR A 70 -8.47 -15.15 2.54
CA THR A 70 -9.20 -16.39 2.83
C THR A 70 -10.55 -16.08 3.48
N GLY A 71 -11.63 -16.57 2.87
CA GLY A 71 -12.99 -16.34 3.37
C GLY A 71 -13.60 -15.00 2.94
N LEU A 72 -12.88 -14.16 2.23
CA LEU A 72 -13.41 -12.93 1.64
C LEU A 72 -13.97 -13.18 0.24
N SER A 73 -15.02 -12.44 -0.11
CA SER A 73 -15.63 -12.49 -1.45
C SER A 73 -15.37 -11.19 -2.19
N LEU A 74 -14.98 -11.30 -3.45
CA LEU A 74 -14.81 -10.13 -4.31
C LEU A 74 -16.14 -9.39 -4.51
N ASP A 75 -16.07 -8.07 -4.50
CA ASP A 75 -17.14 -7.17 -4.90
C ASP A 75 -17.01 -6.89 -6.40
N GLY A 76 -17.56 -7.79 -7.21
CA GLY A 76 -17.42 -7.76 -8.65
C GLY A 76 -16.20 -8.51 -9.20
N PRO A 77 -15.95 -8.42 -10.51
CA PRO A 77 -14.85 -9.13 -11.16
C PRO A 77 -13.49 -8.50 -10.80
N PHE A 78 -12.45 -9.34 -10.76
CA PHE A 78 -11.08 -8.88 -10.63
C PHE A 78 -10.62 -8.19 -11.92
N ASP A 79 -10.00 -7.02 -11.80
CA ASP A 79 -9.43 -6.28 -12.92
C ASP A 79 -7.99 -6.77 -13.18
N ASP A 80 -7.84 -7.66 -14.16
CA ASP A 80 -6.53 -8.24 -14.50
C ASP A 80 -5.56 -7.24 -15.14
N GLN A 81 -6.06 -6.18 -15.77
CA GLN A 81 -5.21 -5.13 -16.36
C GLN A 81 -4.57 -4.26 -15.29
N ARG A 82 -5.36 -3.83 -14.31
CA ARG A 82 -4.90 -3.01 -13.20
C ARG A 82 -4.34 -3.82 -12.04
N ASP A 83 -4.47 -5.14 -12.10
CA ASP A 83 -4.09 -6.07 -11.04
C ASP A 83 -4.74 -5.70 -9.70
N VAL A 84 -6.05 -5.50 -9.68
CA VAL A 84 -6.77 -5.15 -8.47
C VAL A 84 -8.14 -5.83 -8.40
N GLY A 85 -8.47 -6.32 -7.22
CA GLY A 85 -9.80 -6.78 -6.86
C GLY A 85 -10.22 -6.12 -5.56
N PHE A 86 -11.51 -5.86 -5.42
CA PHE A 86 -12.09 -5.26 -4.23
C PHE A 86 -12.98 -6.27 -3.51
N PHE A 87 -13.02 -6.16 -2.19
CA PHE A 87 -13.81 -7.04 -1.34
C PHE A 87 -14.96 -6.29 -0.69
N GLN A 88 -16.06 -7.00 -0.42
CA GLN A 88 -17.17 -6.51 0.39
C GLN A 88 -16.67 -6.04 1.76
N PRO A 89 -17.33 -5.02 2.36
CA PRO A 89 -16.80 -4.39 3.55
C PRO A 89 -16.54 -5.35 4.68
N ALA A 90 -15.43 -5.14 5.23
CA ALA A 90 -14.76 -5.55 6.45
C ALA A 90 -15.06 -6.92 7.04
N PRO A 91 -14.08 -7.82 7.03
CA PRO A 91 -14.07 -8.91 7.99
C PRO A 91 -14.04 -8.36 9.43
N ALA A 92 -14.70 -9.06 10.33
CA ALA A 92 -14.71 -8.72 11.75
C ALA A 92 -13.29 -8.78 12.38
N GLU A 93 -12.36 -9.42 11.71
CA GLU A 93 -10.97 -9.60 12.15
C GLU A 93 -9.99 -8.96 11.17
N ALA A 94 -9.79 -7.66 11.31
CA ALA A 94 -8.75 -6.93 10.58
C ALA A 94 -7.71 -6.39 11.56
N SER A 95 -6.45 -6.45 11.16
CA SER A 95 -5.37 -5.73 11.85
C SER A 95 -5.29 -4.30 11.35
N ARG A 96 -4.87 -3.40 12.21
CA ARG A 96 -4.64 -1.99 11.89
C ARG A 96 -3.22 -1.59 12.22
N VAL A 97 -2.56 -0.92 11.29
CA VAL A 97 -1.23 -0.33 11.48
C VAL A 97 -1.34 1.17 11.29
N THR A 98 -0.65 1.93 12.10
CA THR A 98 -0.44 3.36 11.86
C THR A 98 0.86 3.51 11.07
N LEU A 99 0.78 4.01 9.84
CA LEU A 99 1.94 4.35 9.04
C LEU A 99 2.30 5.81 9.21
N SER A 100 3.56 6.05 9.53
CA SER A 100 4.19 7.36 9.64
C SER A 100 5.50 7.34 8.87
N PRO A 101 6.13 8.49 8.58
CA PRO A 101 7.44 8.53 7.97
C PRO A 101 8.46 7.67 8.72
N GLY A 102 9.21 6.86 7.97
CA GLY A 102 10.21 5.93 8.52
C GLY A 102 9.71 4.51 8.77
N THR A 103 8.43 4.23 8.55
CA THR A 103 7.85 2.88 8.63
C THR A 103 7.30 2.43 7.29
N PHE A 104 7.25 1.12 7.08
CA PHE A 104 6.63 0.54 5.90
C PHE A 104 5.92 -0.76 6.24
N VAL A 105 4.99 -1.17 5.38
CA VAL A 105 4.40 -2.52 5.38
C VAL A 105 4.62 -3.17 4.04
N LEU A 106 4.87 -4.48 4.07
CA LEU A 106 4.93 -5.33 2.89
C LEU A 106 3.67 -6.20 2.86
N LEU A 107 2.89 -6.06 1.80
CA LEU A 107 1.62 -6.75 1.60
C LEU A 107 1.75 -7.71 0.42
N PHE A 108 1.44 -8.97 0.67
CA PHE A 108 1.47 -10.04 -0.33
C PHE A 108 0.13 -10.19 -1.06
N PRO A 109 0.05 -10.96 -2.15
CA PRO A 109 -1.22 -11.17 -2.85
C PRO A 109 -2.37 -11.73 -1.98
N TRP A 110 -2.06 -12.43 -0.91
CA TRP A 110 -3.06 -12.96 0.04
C TRP A 110 -3.43 -12.00 1.18
N ASP A 111 -2.88 -10.79 1.17
CA ASP A 111 -3.21 -9.73 2.12
C ASP A 111 -4.17 -8.73 1.49
N ALA A 112 -5.45 -8.84 1.85
CA ALA A 112 -6.40 -7.78 1.52
C ALA A 112 -6.11 -6.57 2.41
N HIS A 113 -6.11 -5.38 1.85
CA HIS A 113 -5.74 -4.17 2.59
C HIS A 113 -6.58 -2.96 2.23
N LEU A 114 -6.64 -2.05 3.17
CA LEU A 114 -7.42 -0.81 3.07
C LEU A 114 -6.50 0.34 3.47
N PRO A 115 -5.85 0.99 2.49
CA PRO A 115 -4.87 2.03 2.74
C PRO A 115 -5.49 3.42 2.81
N ALA A 116 -4.70 4.39 3.25
CA ALA A 116 -5.02 5.82 3.26
C ALA A 116 -6.24 6.19 4.11
N ILE A 117 -6.48 5.47 5.19
CA ILE A 117 -7.58 5.75 6.09
C ILE A 117 -7.19 6.84 7.09
N ALA A 118 -8.11 7.77 7.30
CA ALA A 118 -7.93 8.89 8.21
C ALA A 118 -7.73 8.42 9.65
N VAL A 119 -6.64 8.85 10.27
CA VAL A 119 -6.37 8.57 11.69
C VAL A 119 -7.44 9.27 12.54
N ASP A 120 -8.03 8.53 13.47
CA ASP A 120 -9.12 9.00 14.34
C ASP A 120 -10.32 9.62 13.59
N GLY A 121 -10.51 9.22 12.34
CA GLY A 121 -11.61 9.70 11.50
C GLY A 121 -11.47 11.13 11.00
N VAL A 122 -10.30 11.76 11.17
CA VAL A 122 -10.04 13.14 10.73
C VAL A 122 -9.22 13.13 9.43
N PRO A 123 -9.84 13.41 8.26
CA PRO A 123 -9.12 13.53 7.01
C PRO A 123 -8.00 14.56 7.08
N ALA A 124 -6.84 14.23 6.57
CA ALA A 124 -5.66 15.08 6.60
C ALA A 124 -4.80 14.91 5.35
N PRO A 125 -3.96 15.90 5.00
CA PRO A 125 -3.01 15.77 3.91
C PRO A 125 -2.07 14.59 4.13
N LEU A 126 -1.83 13.83 3.04
CA LEU A 126 -1.02 12.62 3.06
C LEU A 126 -0.18 12.56 1.79
N ARG A 127 1.11 12.34 1.93
CA ARG A 127 1.97 12.03 0.79
C ARG A 127 2.50 10.62 0.96
N LYS A 128 2.20 9.77 -0.02
CA LYS A 128 2.47 8.34 0.03
C LYS A 128 3.43 7.91 -1.05
N CYS A 129 4.10 6.81 -0.75
CA CYS A 129 4.90 6.07 -1.69
C CYS A 129 4.52 4.59 -1.63
N VAL A 130 4.16 4.01 -2.77
CA VAL A 130 3.83 2.59 -2.88
C VAL A 130 4.75 1.94 -3.90
N GLY A 131 5.58 1.01 -3.43
CA GLY A 131 6.37 0.15 -4.29
C GLY A 131 5.53 -1.04 -4.76
N LYS A 132 5.47 -1.25 -6.07
CA LYS A 132 4.85 -2.41 -6.71
C LYS A 132 5.94 -3.36 -7.16
N ILE A 133 6.13 -4.44 -6.42
CA ILE A 133 7.19 -5.42 -6.67
C ILE A 133 6.55 -6.72 -7.18
N PRO A 134 6.93 -7.25 -8.34
CA PRO A 134 6.40 -8.52 -8.80
C PRO A 134 6.64 -9.61 -7.75
N PHE A 135 5.57 -10.32 -7.40
CA PHE A 135 5.66 -11.38 -6.37
C PHE A 135 6.73 -12.43 -6.73
N GLU A 136 6.86 -12.76 -8.00
CA GLU A 136 7.87 -13.71 -8.47
C GLU A 136 9.30 -13.26 -8.20
N SER A 137 9.55 -11.95 -8.17
CA SER A 137 10.88 -11.39 -7.86
C SER A 137 11.27 -11.54 -6.39
N LEU A 138 10.30 -11.81 -5.52
CA LEU A 138 10.52 -12.01 -4.08
C LEU A 138 10.71 -13.49 -3.70
N ARG A 139 10.68 -14.40 -4.67
CA ARG A 139 10.99 -15.80 -4.40
C ARG A 139 12.42 -15.90 -3.93
N LEU A 140 12.57 -16.34 -2.70
CA LEU A 140 13.87 -16.72 -2.18
C LEU A 140 14.31 -18.00 -2.90
N SER A 141 15.38 -17.90 -3.60
CA SER A 141 16.04 -19.06 -4.21
C SER A 141 16.63 -19.99 -3.15
#